data_97200829d4c220a8408725a6e852949b
#
_entry.id   97200829d4c220a8408725a6e852949b
#
_cell.length_a   1.000
_cell.length_b   1.000
_cell.length_c   1.000
_cell.angle_alpha   90.00
_cell.angle_beta   90.00
_cell.angle_gamma   90.00
#
_symmetry.space_group_name_H-M   'P 1'
#
loop_
_entity.id
_entity.type
_entity.pdbx_description
1 polymer ?
#
loop_
_entity_poly.entity_id
_entity_poly.type
_entity_poly.pdbx_seq_one_letter_code
_entity_poly.pdbx_strand_id
1 'polypeptide(L)'
;MEKRHHIKDPGSAITHFIGMLMAIFAAVPLLIKAAHEPSRIYIGSLTVYAISLILLYAASTTYHTFDISPKVNTILKKIDHMMISVLIAGSYTPVCLLVVKGTRGITLLCIVWAFAIAGILIKAFWVFCPKWISSVLYIGMGWTCVLAFSQILNNMSSAAFAWLLTGGIIYTVNFLYSTAVIKISAAMRSFISS
;
A
#
# COMPACT_ATOMS: atom_id res chain seq x y z
N MET A 1 17.49 35.61 7.66
CA MET A 1 17.04 34.91 6.44
C MET A 1 15.86 34.05 6.81
N GLU A 2 14.69 34.49 6.45
CA GLU A 2 13.43 33.76 6.68
C GLU A 2 13.42 32.51 5.78
N LYS A 3 13.47 31.31 6.38
CA LYS A 3 13.31 30.07 5.63
C LYS A 3 11.87 30.02 5.11
N ARG A 4 11.65 30.42 3.86
CA ARG A 4 10.37 30.14 3.19
C ARG A 4 10.15 28.63 3.26
N HIS A 5 9.12 28.21 4.02
CA HIS A 5 8.67 26.83 4.02
C HIS A 5 8.08 26.49 2.66
N HIS A 6 8.91 26.02 1.75
CA HIS A 6 8.43 25.46 0.48
C HIS A 6 7.93 24.04 0.76
N ILE A 7 6.71 23.74 0.28
CA ILE A 7 6.21 22.37 0.22
C ILE A 7 7.17 21.59 -0.68
N LYS A 8 7.67 20.46 -0.19
CA LYS A 8 8.71 19.66 -0.85
C LYS A 8 8.27 19.15 -2.23
N ASP A 9 7.04 18.65 -2.33
CA ASP A 9 6.45 18.11 -3.55
C ASP A 9 4.94 18.39 -3.53
N PRO A 10 4.52 19.60 -4.00
CA PRO A 10 3.14 20.05 -3.86
C PRO A 10 2.11 19.14 -4.53
N GLY A 11 2.43 18.58 -5.69
CA GLY A 11 1.52 17.71 -6.42
C GLY A 11 1.17 16.44 -5.63
N SER A 12 2.19 15.74 -5.16
CA SER A 12 2.02 14.53 -4.35
C SER A 12 1.40 14.87 -2.98
N ALA A 13 1.82 15.96 -2.35
CA ALA A 13 1.28 16.38 -1.05
C ALA A 13 -0.24 16.59 -1.12
N ILE A 14 -0.73 17.34 -2.13
CA ILE A 14 -2.15 17.64 -2.29
C ILE A 14 -2.95 16.38 -2.63
N THR A 15 -2.49 15.58 -3.58
CA THR A 15 -3.22 14.36 -4.00
C THR A 15 -3.32 13.34 -2.88
N HIS A 16 -2.26 13.16 -2.09
CA HIS A 16 -2.27 12.22 -0.95
C HIS A 16 -3.09 12.77 0.22
N PHE A 17 -3.09 14.09 0.45
CA PHE A 17 -3.97 14.71 1.43
C PHE A 17 -5.44 14.53 1.09
N ILE A 18 -5.82 14.74 -0.17
CA ILE A 18 -7.19 14.46 -0.66
C ILE A 18 -7.51 12.98 -0.46
N GLY A 19 -6.60 12.07 -0.82
CA GLY A 19 -6.75 10.64 -0.60
C GLY A 19 -6.96 10.28 0.88
N MET A 20 -6.25 10.94 1.79
CA MET A 20 -6.43 10.77 3.23
C MET A 20 -7.83 11.19 3.69
N LEU A 21 -8.30 12.36 3.26
CA LEU A 21 -9.66 12.82 3.59
C LEU A 21 -10.72 11.87 3.03
N MET A 22 -10.59 11.44 1.79
CA MET A 22 -11.49 10.46 1.19
C MET A 22 -11.50 9.14 1.95
N ALA A 23 -10.34 8.65 2.39
CA ALA A 23 -10.23 7.44 3.19
C ALA A 23 -10.93 7.58 4.54
N ILE A 24 -10.78 8.72 5.23
CA ILE A 24 -11.45 9.01 6.50
C ILE A 24 -12.99 9.04 6.30
N PHE A 25 -13.46 9.79 5.31
CA PHE A 25 -14.89 9.89 5.05
C PHE A 25 -15.51 8.55 4.60
N ALA A 26 -14.80 7.77 3.79
CA ALA A 26 -15.26 6.45 3.36
C ALA A 26 -15.21 5.40 4.48
N ALA A 27 -14.30 5.53 5.45
CA ALA A 27 -14.22 4.61 6.59
C ALA A 27 -15.50 4.66 7.46
N VAL A 28 -16.13 5.83 7.61
CA VAL A 28 -17.32 5.98 8.46
C VAL A 28 -18.48 5.08 8.02
N PRO A 29 -19.03 5.20 6.80
CA PRO A 29 -20.13 4.32 6.37
C PRO A 29 -19.71 2.85 6.27
N LEU A 30 -18.42 2.58 5.92
CA LEU A 30 -17.89 1.23 5.89
C LEU A 30 -17.95 0.56 7.26
N LEU A 31 -17.48 1.25 8.31
CA LEU A 31 -17.45 0.72 9.67
C LEU A 31 -18.83 0.67 10.30
N ILE A 32 -19.72 1.63 10.02
CA ILE A 32 -21.12 1.57 10.42
C ILE A 32 -21.78 0.31 9.86
N LYS A 33 -21.63 0.06 8.55
CA LYS A 33 -22.15 -1.15 7.91
C LYS A 33 -21.56 -2.41 8.53
N ALA A 34 -20.25 -2.44 8.78
CA ALA A 34 -19.57 -3.56 9.41
C ALA A 34 -20.06 -3.84 10.85
N ALA A 35 -20.44 -2.80 11.58
CA ALA A 35 -20.95 -2.92 12.95
C ALA A 35 -22.34 -3.56 13.03
N HIS A 36 -23.12 -3.52 11.93
CA HIS A 36 -24.42 -4.19 11.86
C HIS A 36 -24.33 -5.68 11.50
N GLU A 37 -23.14 -6.15 11.09
CA GLU A 37 -22.92 -7.56 10.81
C GLU A 37 -22.83 -8.37 12.12
N PRO A 38 -23.36 -9.62 12.13
CA PRO A 38 -23.45 -10.41 13.36
C PRO A 38 -22.09 -10.82 13.95
N SER A 39 -21.05 -10.86 13.14
CA SER A 39 -19.71 -11.24 13.58
C SER A 39 -18.79 -10.04 13.75
N ARG A 40 -18.14 -9.94 14.91
CA ARG A 40 -17.13 -8.90 15.19
C ARG A 40 -15.91 -8.96 14.27
N ILE A 41 -15.73 -10.06 13.54
CA ILE A 41 -14.66 -10.20 12.55
C ILE A 41 -14.84 -9.18 11.42
N TYR A 42 -16.09 -8.85 11.05
CA TYR A 42 -16.34 -7.82 10.01
C TYR A 42 -15.78 -6.46 10.42
N ILE A 43 -16.20 -5.96 11.57
CA ILE A 43 -15.73 -4.65 12.03
C ILE A 43 -14.22 -4.66 12.29
N GLY A 44 -13.68 -5.71 12.90
CA GLY A 44 -12.23 -5.80 13.18
C GLY A 44 -11.39 -5.79 11.92
N SER A 45 -11.73 -6.63 10.93
CA SER A 45 -10.96 -6.72 9.68
C SER A 45 -11.05 -5.46 8.83
N LEU A 46 -12.24 -4.85 8.74
CA LEU A 46 -12.43 -3.60 7.99
C LEU A 46 -11.82 -2.39 8.70
N THR A 47 -11.74 -2.40 10.04
CA THR A 47 -11.01 -1.39 10.80
C THR A 47 -9.51 -1.45 10.51
N VAL A 48 -8.91 -2.65 10.47
CA VAL A 48 -7.50 -2.83 10.10
C VAL A 48 -7.23 -2.25 8.71
N TYR A 49 -8.10 -2.54 7.73
CA TYR A 49 -8.00 -1.99 6.39
C TYR A 49 -8.11 -0.45 6.38
N ALA A 50 -9.15 0.10 7.00
CA ALA A 50 -9.40 1.53 7.03
C ALA A 50 -8.24 2.31 7.69
N ILE A 51 -7.75 1.82 8.83
CA ILE A 51 -6.61 2.42 9.53
C ILE A 51 -5.35 2.35 8.67
N SER A 52 -5.05 1.21 8.04
CA SER A 52 -3.87 1.07 7.19
C SER A 52 -3.90 2.02 5.98
N LEU A 53 -5.07 2.26 5.40
CA LEU A 53 -5.26 3.19 4.28
C LEU A 53 -5.05 4.65 4.72
N ILE A 54 -5.64 5.04 5.86
CA ILE A 54 -5.49 6.38 6.41
C ILE A 54 -4.03 6.65 6.79
N LEU A 55 -3.37 5.69 7.45
CA LEU A 55 -1.97 5.81 7.84
C LEU A 55 -1.02 5.93 6.65
N LEU A 56 -1.26 5.19 5.55
CA LEU A 56 -0.48 5.34 4.33
C LEU A 56 -0.58 6.76 3.80
N TYR A 57 -1.79 7.27 3.61
CA TYR A 57 -1.98 8.61 3.06
C TYR A 57 -1.47 9.70 4.00
N ALA A 58 -1.63 9.53 5.32
CA ALA A 58 -1.09 10.47 6.31
C ALA A 58 0.45 10.51 6.27
N ALA A 59 1.11 9.35 6.25
CA ALA A 59 2.57 9.25 6.16
C ALA A 59 3.09 9.86 4.85
N SER A 60 2.43 9.56 3.75
CA SER A 60 2.82 10.05 2.42
C SER A 60 2.61 11.57 2.31
N THR A 61 1.47 12.08 2.76
CA THR A 61 1.20 13.53 2.83
C THR A 61 2.29 14.24 3.63
N THR A 62 2.62 13.71 4.81
CA THR A 62 3.64 14.28 5.69
C THR A 62 5.02 14.31 5.02
N TYR A 63 5.42 13.19 4.37
CA TYR A 63 6.70 13.09 3.67
C TYR A 63 6.81 14.06 2.50
N HIS A 64 5.75 14.25 1.72
CA HIS A 64 5.74 15.13 0.56
C HIS A 64 5.50 16.61 0.90
N THR A 65 4.95 16.90 2.07
CA THR A 65 4.71 18.29 2.52
C THR A 65 5.95 18.90 3.15
N PHE A 66 6.62 18.17 4.06
CA PHE A 66 7.65 18.77 4.91
C PHE A 66 9.07 18.53 4.38
N ASP A 67 9.84 19.62 4.32
CA ASP A 67 11.29 19.63 4.11
C ASP A 67 11.95 20.29 5.31
N ILE A 68 12.26 19.49 6.35
CA ILE A 68 12.73 20.00 7.66
C ILE A 68 14.25 19.89 7.76
N SER A 69 14.78 18.67 7.61
CA SER A 69 16.21 18.39 7.65
C SER A 69 16.50 17.04 6.96
N PRO A 70 17.74 16.80 6.49
CA PRO A 70 18.10 15.52 5.85
C PRO A 70 17.77 14.29 6.70
N LYS A 71 17.98 14.39 8.03
CA LYS A 71 17.68 13.31 8.97
C LYS A 71 16.18 13.06 9.09
N VAL A 72 15.39 14.11 9.29
CA VAL A 72 13.92 14.02 9.40
C VAL A 72 13.31 13.55 8.10
N ASN A 73 13.74 14.09 6.97
CA ASN A 73 13.28 13.68 5.64
C ASN A 73 13.54 12.20 5.37
N THR A 74 14.68 11.67 5.83
CA THR A 74 14.99 10.23 5.73
C THR A 74 14.04 9.40 6.59
N ILE A 75 13.71 9.83 7.79
CA ILE A 75 12.74 9.14 8.67
C ILE A 75 11.35 9.14 8.05
N LEU A 76 10.87 10.30 7.59
CA LEU A 76 9.57 10.42 6.92
C LEU A 76 9.48 9.52 5.69
N LYS A 77 10.55 9.47 4.87
CA LYS A 77 10.65 8.56 3.73
C LYS A 77 10.57 7.09 4.14
N LYS A 78 11.22 6.70 5.24
CA LYS A 78 11.13 5.32 5.76
C LYS A 78 9.69 4.98 6.11
N ILE A 79 9.03 5.85 6.88
CA ILE A 79 7.65 5.64 7.33
C ILE A 79 6.71 5.53 6.13
N ASP A 80 6.77 6.45 5.18
CA ASP A 80 5.98 6.42 3.94
C ASP A 80 6.12 5.08 3.21
N HIS A 81 7.35 4.62 2.97
CA HIS A 81 7.58 3.35 2.30
C HIS A 81 7.18 2.11 3.12
N MET A 82 7.27 2.15 4.45
CA MET A 82 6.82 1.06 5.31
C MET A 82 5.29 0.92 5.28
N MET A 83 4.56 2.04 5.20
CA MET A 83 3.10 2.04 5.16
C MET A 83 2.54 1.37 3.91
N ILE A 84 3.28 1.28 2.81
CA ILE A 84 2.88 0.51 1.62
C ILE A 84 2.69 -0.97 1.97
N SER A 85 3.65 -1.58 2.69
CA SER A 85 3.54 -2.98 3.13
C SER A 85 2.36 -3.17 4.10
N VAL A 86 2.16 -2.20 5.01
CA VAL A 86 1.03 -2.22 5.96
C VAL A 86 -0.30 -2.15 5.24
N LEU A 87 -0.44 -1.28 4.23
CA LEU A 87 -1.67 -1.18 3.45
C LEU A 87 -1.96 -2.46 2.66
N ILE A 88 -0.95 -3.05 2.01
CA ILE A 88 -1.15 -4.32 1.29
C ILE A 88 -1.66 -5.38 2.26
N ALA A 89 -1.01 -5.60 3.40
CA ALA A 89 -1.46 -6.58 4.38
C ALA A 89 -2.83 -6.22 5.00
N GLY A 90 -3.06 -4.94 5.26
CA GLY A 90 -4.34 -4.42 5.74
C GLY A 90 -5.49 -4.70 4.78
N SER A 91 -5.27 -4.55 3.46
CA SER A 91 -6.29 -4.84 2.44
C SER A 91 -6.57 -6.34 2.30
N TYR A 92 -5.58 -7.19 2.52
CA TYR A 92 -5.77 -8.65 2.56
C TYR A 92 -6.54 -9.12 3.79
N THR A 93 -6.49 -8.38 4.90
CA THR A 93 -7.12 -8.80 6.16
C THR A 93 -8.62 -9.10 6.00
N PRO A 94 -9.47 -8.21 5.45
CA PRO A 94 -10.87 -8.54 5.22
C PRO A 94 -11.06 -9.63 4.16
N VAL A 95 -10.26 -9.67 3.11
CA VAL A 95 -10.36 -10.72 2.08
C VAL A 95 -10.09 -12.10 2.67
N CYS A 96 -9.04 -12.24 3.48
CA CYS A 96 -8.68 -13.50 4.11
C CYS A 96 -9.73 -13.96 5.15
N LEU A 97 -10.25 -13.04 5.96
CA LEU A 97 -11.13 -13.38 7.06
C LEU A 97 -12.61 -13.48 6.65
N LEU A 98 -13.05 -12.69 5.66
CA LEU A 98 -14.46 -12.61 5.28
C LEU A 98 -14.80 -13.38 3.99
N VAL A 99 -13.83 -13.49 3.06
CA VAL A 99 -14.06 -14.13 1.75
C VAL A 99 -13.47 -15.54 1.72
N VAL A 100 -12.16 -15.69 1.98
CA VAL A 100 -11.46 -16.98 1.93
C VAL A 100 -11.87 -17.85 3.11
N LYS A 101 -11.91 -17.27 4.31
CA LYS A 101 -12.33 -17.92 5.58
C LYS A 101 -11.53 -19.18 5.94
N GLY A 102 -11.80 -19.71 7.14
CA GLY A 102 -11.21 -20.96 7.61
C GLY A 102 -9.69 -20.97 7.66
N THR A 103 -9.10 -22.14 7.72
CA THR A 103 -7.65 -22.33 7.85
C THR A 103 -6.87 -21.71 6.70
N ARG A 104 -7.37 -21.81 5.47
CA ARG A 104 -6.72 -21.21 4.29
C ARG A 104 -6.65 -19.68 4.38
N GLY A 105 -7.74 -19.05 4.83
CA GLY A 105 -7.77 -17.60 5.05
C GLY A 105 -6.76 -17.15 6.10
N ILE A 106 -6.68 -17.87 7.22
CA ILE A 106 -5.72 -17.58 8.30
C ILE A 106 -4.28 -17.79 7.81
N THR A 107 -4.00 -18.90 7.11
CA THR A 107 -2.66 -19.16 6.56
C THR A 107 -2.23 -18.06 5.59
N LEU A 108 -3.09 -17.65 4.67
CA LEU A 108 -2.81 -16.58 3.74
C LEU A 108 -2.58 -15.24 4.45
N LEU A 109 -3.39 -14.95 5.47
CA LEU A 109 -3.23 -13.76 6.31
C LEU A 109 -1.86 -13.74 7.00
N CYS A 110 -1.45 -14.85 7.60
CA CYS A 110 -0.13 -14.99 8.24
C CYS A 110 1.01 -14.77 7.22
N ILE A 111 0.91 -15.36 6.03
CA ILE A 111 1.90 -15.19 4.97
C ILE A 111 2.03 -13.72 4.57
N VAL A 112 0.93 -13.04 4.30
CA VAL A 112 0.94 -11.64 3.85
C VAL A 112 1.46 -10.71 4.94
N TRP A 113 1.09 -10.91 6.20
CA TRP A 113 1.62 -10.12 7.31
C TRP A 113 3.10 -10.41 7.58
N ALA A 114 3.57 -11.65 7.39
CA ALA A 114 4.99 -11.97 7.47
C ALA A 114 5.79 -11.22 6.39
N PHE A 115 5.31 -11.17 5.15
CA PHE A 115 5.90 -10.34 4.09
C PHE A 115 5.86 -8.85 4.41
N ALA A 116 4.76 -8.36 5.01
CA ALA A 116 4.66 -6.96 5.42
C ALA A 116 5.71 -6.60 6.47
N ILE A 117 5.87 -7.45 7.49
CA ILE A 117 6.89 -7.28 8.52
C ILE A 117 8.30 -7.29 7.90
N ALA A 118 8.58 -8.23 7.00
CA ALA A 118 9.85 -8.24 6.27
C ALA A 118 10.08 -6.95 5.49
N GLY A 119 9.06 -6.43 4.80
CA GLY A 119 9.13 -5.17 4.09
C GLY A 119 9.38 -3.96 5.00
N ILE A 120 8.72 -3.93 6.16
CA ILE A 120 8.94 -2.91 7.19
C ILE A 120 10.39 -2.97 7.69
N LEU A 121 10.90 -4.14 8.04
CA LEU A 121 12.26 -4.31 8.52
C LEU A 121 13.29 -3.88 7.45
N ILE A 122 13.12 -4.31 6.20
CA ILE A 122 13.99 -3.88 5.09
C ILE A 122 14.02 -2.35 5.00
N LYS A 123 12.87 -1.67 5.04
CA LYS A 123 12.81 -0.21 4.94
C LYS A 123 13.31 0.51 6.20
N ALA A 124 13.11 -0.07 7.36
CA ALA A 124 13.60 0.48 8.61
C ALA A 124 15.14 0.52 8.65
N PHE A 125 15.78 -0.58 8.25
CA PHE A 125 17.24 -0.72 8.30
C PHE A 125 17.93 -0.28 7.00
N TRP A 126 17.28 -0.44 5.85
CA TRP A 126 17.86 -0.15 4.54
C TRP A 126 16.92 0.67 3.64
N VAL A 127 16.69 1.93 3.98
CA VAL A 127 15.79 2.85 3.25
C VAL A 127 16.22 3.10 1.80
N PHE A 128 17.51 3.07 1.54
CA PHE A 128 18.09 3.24 0.20
C PHE A 128 18.31 1.91 -0.54
N CYS A 129 17.66 0.82 -0.09
CA CYS A 129 17.72 -0.44 -0.81
C CYS A 129 17.32 -0.25 -2.29
N PRO A 130 17.91 -1.01 -3.21
CA PRO A 130 17.56 -0.95 -4.62
C PRO A 130 16.05 -1.06 -4.83
N LYS A 131 15.50 -0.23 -5.72
CA LYS A 131 14.04 -0.16 -5.96
C LYS A 131 13.45 -1.52 -6.33
N TRP A 132 14.21 -2.37 -7.03
CA TRP A 132 13.75 -3.69 -7.45
C TRP A 132 13.42 -4.62 -6.28
N ILE A 133 14.17 -4.54 -5.15
CA ILE A 133 13.90 -5.35 -3.95
C ILE A 133 12.51 -5.02 -3.39
N SER A 134 12.22 -3.73 -3.23
CA SER A 134 10.90 -3.29 -2.76
C SER A 134 9.79 -3.70 -3.73
N SER A 135 10.06 -3.57 -5.01
CA SER A 135 9.11 -3.89 -6.06
C SER A 135 8.79 -5.39 -6.12
N VAL A 136 9.82 -6.24 -6.04
CA VAL A 136 9.63 -7.70 -5.97
C VAL A 136 8.82 -8.09 -4.74
N LEU A 137 9.11 -7.47 -3.59
CA LEU A 137 8.38 -7.74 -2.36
C LEU A 137 6.90 -7.33 -2.48
N TYR A 138 6.61 -6.13 -2.98
CA TYR A 138 5.23 -5.65 -3.13
C TYR A 138 4.44 -6.44 -4.18
N ILE A 139 5.08 -6.83 -5.28
CA ILE A 139 4.47 -7.70 -6.29
C ILE A 139 4.22 -9.08 -5.69
N GLY A 140 5.21 -9.67 -5.01
CA GLY A 140 5.05 -10.96 -4.33
C GLY A 140 3.87 -10.92 -3.36
N MET A 141 3.76 -9.89 -2.54
CA MET A 141 2.60 -9.69 -1.66
C MET A 141 1.29 -9.58 -2.46
N GLY A 142 1.26 -8.79 -3.53
CA GLY A 142 0.07 -8.62 -4.37
C GLY A 142 -0.38 -9.93 -5.05
N TRP A 143 0.56 -10.76 -5.50
CA TRP A 143 0.27 -12.02 -6.18
C TRP A 143 -0.09 -13.18 -5.23
N THR A 144 0.07 -13.02 -3.92
CA THR A 144 -0.37 -14.05 -2.96
C THR A 144 -1.88 -14.34 -3.03
N CYS A 145 -2.70 -13.42 -3.57
CA CYS A 145 -4.12 -13.67 -3.82
C CYS A 145 -4.37 -14.85 -4.78
N VAL A 146 -3.41 -15.18 -5.66
CA VAL A 146 -3.52 -16.33 -6.59
C VAL A 146 -3.62 -17.64 -5.82
N LEU A 147 -3.02 -17.74 -4.62
CA LEU A 147 -3.11 -18.93 -3.78
C LEU A 147 -4.54 -19.22 -3.27
N ALA A 148 -5.40 -18.19 -3.26
CA ALA A 148 -6.79 -18.31 -2.86
C ALA A 148 -7.76 -17.95 -3.99
N PHE A 149 -7.30 -17.96 -5.24
CA PHE A 149 -8.05 -17.46 -6.40
C PHE A 149 -9.41 -18.12 -6.56
N SER A 150 -9.49 -19.44 -6.43
CA SER A 150 -10.77 -20.18 -6.58
C SER A 150 -11.76 -19.81 -5.46
N GLN A 151 -11.29 -19.62 -4.22
CA GLN A 151 -12.15 -19.19 -3.12
C GLN A 151 -12.65 -17.76 -3.30
N ILE A 152 -11.78 -16.87 -3.81
CA ILE A 152 -12.13 -15.48 -4.11
C ILE A 152 -13.20 -15.45 -5.19
N LEU A 153 -13.03 -16.18 -6.28
CA LEU A 153 -14.03 -16.29 -7.36
C LEU A 153 -15.37 -16.81 -6.89
N ASN A 154 -15.38 -17.85 -6.05
CA ASN A 154 -16.61 -18.51 -5.64
C ASN A 154 -17.37 -17.75 -4.54
N ASN A 155 -16.67 -16.94 -3.73
CA ASN A 155 -17.26 -16.29 -2.56
C ASN A 155 -17.42 -14.76 -2.71
N MET A 156 -16.91 -14.18 -3.79
CA MET A 156 -17.04 -12.75 -4.09
C MET A 156 -18.15 -12.50 -5.11
N SER A 157 -18.83 -11.36 -4.98
CA SER A 157 -19.71 -10.90 -6.05
C SER A 157 -18.89 -10.54 -7.28
N SER A 158 -19.47 -10.72 -8.49
CA SER A 158 -18.79 -10.39 -9.75
C SER A 158 -18.30 -8.93 -9.80
N ALA A 159 -19.06 -8.00 -9.22
CA ALA A 159 -18.67 -6.60 -9.14
C ALA A 159 -17.44 -6.40 -8.24
N ALA A 160 -17.42 -7.03 -7.05
CA ALA A 160 -16.27 -6.93 -6.13
C ALA A 160 -15.01 -7.57 -6.73
N PHE A 161 -15.17 -8.70 -7.42
CA PHE A 161 -14.08 -9.35 -8.15
C PHE A 161 -13.54 -8.47 -9.29
N ALA A 162 -14.41 -7.84 -10.07
CA ALA A 162 -14.02 -6.92 -11.13
C ALA A 162 -13.20 -5.72 -10.60
N TRP A 163 -13.60 -5.15 -9.47
CA TRP A 163 -12.83 -4.09 -8.82
C TRP A 163 -11.46 -4.56 -8.32
N LEU A 164 -11.39 -5.74 -7.72
CA LEU A 164 -10.13 -6.33 -7.27
C LEU A 164 -9.18 -6.57 -8.45
N LEU A 165 -9.69 -7.17 -9.53
CA LEU A 165 -8.93 -7.43 -10.75
C LEU A 165 -8.43 -6.14 -11.40
N THR A 166 -9.31 -5.13 -11.52
CA THR A 166 -8.95 -3.82 -12.07
C THR A 166 -7.83 -3.17 -11.28
N GLY A 167 -7.91 -3.19 -9.94
CA GLY A 167 -6.85 -2.70 -9.06
C GLY A 167 -5.52 -3.42 -9.28
N GLY A 168 -5.55 -4.75 -9.39
CA GLY A 168 -4.36 -5.57 -9.65
C GLY A 168 -3.73 -5.28 -11.02
N ILE A 169 -4.53 -5.09 -12.05
CA ILE A 169 -4.06 -4.74 -13.40
C ILE A 169 -3.42 -3.34 -13.38
N ILE A 170 -4.08 -2.35 -12.83
CA ILE A 170 -3.57 -0.97 -12.74
C ILE A 170 -2.23 -0.95 -11.98
N TYR A 171 -2.15 -1.68 -10.86
CA TYR A 171 -0.91 -1.79 -10.08
C TYR A 171 0.22 -2.42 -10.89
N THR A 172 -0.05 -3.52 -11.59
CA THR A 172 0.94 -4.23 -12.42
C THR A 172 1.42 -3.37 -13.58
N VAL A 173 0.51 -2.69 -14.28
CA VAL A 173 0.83 -1.79 -15.40
C VAL A 173 1.69 -0.62 -14.91
N ASN A 174 1.33 0.00 -13.80
CA ASN A 174 2.11 1.10 -13.21
C ASN A 174 3.52 0.65 -12.84
N PHE A 175 3.67 -0.55 -12.28
CA PHE A 175 4.97 -1.13 -11.98
C PHE A 175 5.82 -1.35 -13.24
N LEU A 176 5.25 -1.98 -14.28
CA LEU A 176 5.95 -2.21 -15.54
C LEU A 176 6.39 -0.89 -16.19
N TYR A 177 5.50 0.10 -16.21
CA TYR A 177 5.80 1.43 -16.73
C TYR A 177 6.96 2.08 -15.94
N SER A 178 6.91 2.10 -14.63
CA SER A 178 7.96 2.70 -13.80
C SER A 178 9.32 2.02 -13.99
N THR A 179 9.32 0.69 -14.16
CA THR A 179 10.54 -0.09 -14.40
C THR A 179 11.12 0.19 -15.78
N ALA A 180 10.27 0.30 -16.82
CA ALA A 180 10.69 0.64 -18.17
C ALA A 180 11.29 2.06 -18.25
N VAL A 181 10.64 3.05 -17.62
CA VAL A 181 11.13 4.44 -17.58
C VAL A 181 12.50 4.52 -16.89
N ILE A 182 12.70 3.79 -15.79
CA ILE A 182 13.99 3.74 -15.08
C ILE A 182 15.08 3.15 -15.98
N LYS A 183 14.80 2.06 -16.70
CA LYS A 183 15.77 1.44 -17.62
C LYS A 183 16.14 2.37 -18.77
N ILE A 184 15.18 3.02 -19.41
CA ILE A 184 15.39 3.97 -20.50
C ILE A 184 16.22 5.19 -20.02
N SER A 185 15.87 5.74 -18.86
CA SER A 185 16.63 6.86 -18.26
C SER A 185 18.05 6.47 -17.89
N ALA A 186 18.30 5.24 -17.46
CA ALA A 186 19.65 4.75 -17.18
C ALA A 186 20.47 4.57 -18.47
N ALA A 187 19.85 4.01 -19.51
CA ALA A 187 20.48 3.83 -20.82
C ALA A 187 20.84 5.19 -21.48
N MET A 188 19.93 6.18 -21.42
CA MET A 188 20.23 7.53 -21.92
C MET A 188 21.37 8.20 -21.17
N ARG A 189 21.44 8.06 -19.84
CA ARG A 189 22.55 8.59 -19.06
C ARG A 189 23.89 7.95 -19.40
N SER A 190 23.92 6.65 -19.63
CA SER A 190 25.12 5.93 -20.09
C SER A 190 25.58 6.40 -21.47
N PHE A 191 24.63 6.66 -22.37
CA PHE A 191 24.92 7.15 -23.73
C PHE A 191 25.46 8.60 -23.75
N ILE A 192 25.00 9.47 -22.85
CA ILE A 192 25.45 10.88 -22.75
C ILE A 192 26.82 10.96 -22.06
N SER A 193 27.22 9.98 -21.26
CA SER A 193 28.49 9.94 -20.52
C SER A 193 29.63 9.22 -21.27
N SER A 194 29.34 8.61 -22.41
CA SER A 194 30.32 8.03 -23.35
C SER A 194 30.68 9.01 -24.48
#